data_3eebfb5527388d88b46675b2d9603e47
#
_entry.id   3eebfb5527388d88b46675b2d9603e47
#
_cell.length_a   1.000
_cell.length_b   1.000
_cell.length_c   1.000
_cell.angle_alpha   90.00
_cell.angle_beta   90.00
_cell.angle_gamma   90.00
#
_symmetry.space_group_name_H-M   'P 1'
#
loop_
_entity.id
_entity.type
_entity.pdbx_description
1 polymer ?
#
loop_
_entity_poly.entity_id
_entity_poly.type
_entity_poly.pdbx_seq_one_letter_code
_entity_poly.pdbx_strand_id
1 'polypeptide(L)'
;MKKLVDDLRDEFDYILLDCPAGIERGFQNAIAGADRALVVTTPEVSAIRDADRIIGLLEADGMEDIELIVNRIRMDMVRRGDMMSLMDVMDILAVDIIGAVPDDEDIVVSTNQGEPLAGIDSAAGQAYMNICRRLTGEHIPLMNLQSQKGILYRLSTFLKRA
;
A
#
# COMPACT_ATOMS: atom_id res chain seq x y z
N MET A 1 7.59 -23.56 0.43
CA MET A 1 7.89 -22.16 0.76
C MET A 1 8.49 -22.03 2.16
N LYS A 2 7.83 -22.49 3.21
CA LYS A 2 8.30 -22.36 4.60
C LYS A 2 9.79 -22.73 4.79
N LYS A 3 10.21 -23.94 4.36
CA LYS A 3 11.62 -24.35 4.47
C LYS A 3 12.60 -23.39 3.80
N LEU A 4 12.25 -22.83 2.61
CA LEU A 4 13.10 -21.86 1.94
C LEU A 4 13.23 -20.56 2.75
N VAL A 5 12.13 -20.09 3.33
CA VAL A 5 12.15 -18.89 4.17
C VAL A 5 12.97 -19.15 5.43
N ASP A 6 12.79 -20.32 6.07
CA ASP A 6 13.57 -20.70 7.26
C ASP A 6 15.08 -20.76 6.96
N ASP A 7 15.47 -21.29 5.79
CA ASP A 7 16.87 -21.35 5.36
C ASP A 7 17.49 -19.95 5.10
N LEU A 8 16.65 -18.95 4.74
CA LEU A 8 17.09 -17.58 4.44
C LEU A 8 17.08 -16.62 5.65
N ARG A 9 16.43 -16.99 6.76
CA ARG A 9 16.27 -16.12 7.94
C ARG A 9 17.59 -15.64 8.55
N ASP A 10 18.62 -16.45 8.48
CA ASP A 10 19.94 -16.12 9.03
C ASP A 10 20.77 -15.24 8.07
N GLU A 11 20.34 -15.10 6.81
CA GLU A 11 21.07 -14.37 5.77
C GLU A 11 20.50 -12.98 5.48
N PHE A 12 19.20 -12.75 5.77
CA PHE A 12 18.49 -11.54 5.39
C PHE A 12 17.68 -10.95 6.55
N ASP A 13 17.74 -9.61 6.71
CA ASP A 13 16.94 -8.86 7.68
C ASP A 13 15.45 -8.86 7.30
N TYR A 14 15.15 -8.87 5.98
CA TYR A 14 13.79 -8.87 5.44
C TYR A 14 13.68 -9.84 4.27
N ILE A 15 12.61 -10.62 4.25
CA ILE A 15 12.25 -11.53 3.16
C ILE A 15 10.85 -11.15 2.67
N LEU A 16 10.73 -10.69 1.44
CA LEU A 16 9.45 -10.33 0.84
C LEU A 16 8.92 -11.49 0.00
N LEU A 17 7.73 -11.97 0.34
CA LEU A 17 7.03 -13.00 -0.39
C LEU A 17 5.96 -12.34 -1.27
N ASP A 18 6.23 -12.21 -2.56
CA ASP A 18 5.23 -11.74 -3.53
C ASP A 18 4.17 -12.81 -3.73
N CYS A 19 2.95 -12.49 -3.34
CA CYS A 19 1.83 -13.43 -3.34
C CYS A 19 0.95 -13.19 -4.57
N PRO A 20 0.67 -14.21 -5.39
CA PRO A 20 -0.24 -14.06 -6.52
C PRO A 20 -1.65 -13.71 -6.05
N ALA A 21 -2.39 -12.99 -6.89
CA ALA A 21 -3.78 -12.67 -6.62
C ALA A 21 -4.62 -13.95 -6.43
N GLY A 22 -5.53 -13.92 -5.46
CA GLY A 22 -6.43 -15.03 -5.13
C GLY A 22 -6.03 -15.79 -3.87
N ILE A 23 -6.83 -16.81 -3.54
CA ILE A 23 -6.76 -17.56 -2.28
C ILE A 23 -6.33 -19.04 -2.46
N GLU A 24 -5.72 -19.33 -3.60
CA GLU A 24 -5.36 -20.70 -3.97
C GLU A 24 -4.04 -21.15 -3.30
N ARG A 25 -3.46 -22.26 -3.80
CA ARG A 25 -2.24 -22.85 -3.22
C ARG A 25 -1.05 -21.90 -3.13
N GLY A 26 -0.96 -20.92 -4.02
CA GLY A 26 0.09 -19.90 -3.99
C GLY A 26 0.02 -19.03 -2.74
N PHE A 27 -1.17 -18.56 -2.40
CA PHE A 27 -1.47 -17.80 -1.19
C PHE A 27 -1.14 -18.62 0.06
N GLN A 28 -1.68 -19.85 0.17
CA GLN A 28 -1.43 -20.73 1.33
C GLN A 28 0.07 -21.03 1.53
N ASN A 29 0.82 -21.22 0.43
CA ASN A 29 2.25 -21.44 0.51
C ASN A 29 3.03 -20.20 0.97
N ALA A 30 2.58 -19.00 0.60
CA ALA A 30 3.22 -17.75 1.02
C ALA A 30 2.99 -17.51 2.52
N ILE A 31 1.75 -17.55 2.98
CA ILE A 31 1.41 -17.30 4.40
C ILE A 31 2.08 -18.29 5.36
N ALA A 32 2.25 -19.55 4.95
CA ALA A 32 2.89 -20.57 5.80
C ALA A 32 4.35 -20.28 6.18
N GLY A 33 5.02 -19.35 5.50
CA GLY A 33 6.39 -18.92 5.79
C GLY A 33 6.52 -17.49 6.27
N ALA A 34 5.43 -16.73 6.27
CA ALA A 34 5.44 -15.31 6.61
C ALA A 34 5.18 -15.08 8.11
N ASP A 35 5.81 -14.05 8.67
CA ASP A 35 5.58 -13.59 10.05
C ASP A 35 4.60 -12.43 10.09
N ARG A 36 4.46 -11.71 8.96
CA ARG A 36 3.62 -10.51 8.79
C ARG A 36 2.96 -10.53 7.44
N ALA A 37 1.76 -9.98 7.33
CA ALA A 37 1.05 -9.79 6.07
C ALA A 37 0.82 -8.30 5.77
N LEU A 38 1.15 -7.90 4.55
CA LEU A 38 0.79 -6.59 4.01
C LEU A 38 -0.32 -6.78 2.98
N VAL A 39 -1.54 -6.42 3.34
CA VAL A 39 -2.69 -6.48 2.44
C VAL A 39 -2.74 -5.18 1.64
N VAL A 40 -2.68 -5.27 0.32
CA VAL A 40 -2.76 -4.11 -0.57
C VAL A 40 -4.12 -4.08 -1.24
N THR A 41 -4.84 -2.98 -1.04
CA THR A 41 -6.17 -2.78 -1.63
C THR A 41 -6.34 -1.38 -2.22
N THR A 42 -7.41 -1.16 -2.96
CA THR A 42 -7.86 0.16 -3.40
C THR A 42 -9.15 0.54 -2.68
N PRO A 43 -9.48 1.85 -2.52
CA PRO A 43 -10.67 2.27 -1.78
C PRO A 43 -11.96 2.17 -2.62
N GLU A 44 -12.16 1.00 -3.21
CA GLU A 44 -13.32 0.62 -4.03
C GLU A 44 -14.06 -0.53 -3.36
N VAL A 45 -15.38 -0.54 -3.42
CA VAL A 45 -16.24 -1.51 -2.71
C VAL A 45 -15.84 -2.97 -2.99
N SER A 46 -15.55 -3.31 -4.26
CA SER A 46 -15.16 -4.67 -4.64
C SER A 46 -13.81 -5.06 -4.02
N ALA A 47 -12.81 -4.17 -4.12
CA ALA A 47 -11.47 -4.42 -3.59
C ALA A 47 -11.48 -4.52 -2.06
N ILE A 48 -12.29 -3.71 -1.37
CA ILE A 48 -12.45 -3.79 0.09
C ILE A 48 -13.08 -5.13 0.51
N ARG A 49 -14.08 -5.64 -0.21
CA ARG A 49 -14.65 -6.97 0.06
C ARG A 49 -13.64 -8.10 -0.14
N ASP A 50 -12.80 -7.99 -1.15
CA ASP A 50 -11.74 -8.97 -1.41
C ASP A 50 -10.67 -8.91 -0.29
N ALA A 51 -10.29 -7.69 0.14
CA ALA A 51 -9.37 -7.49 1.25
C ALA A 51 -9.92 -8.05 2.58
N ASP A 52 -11.18 -7.77 2.91
CA ASP A 52 -11.86 -8.32 4.09
C ASP A 52 -11.81 -9.86 4.11
N ARG A 53 -12.09 -10.48 2.97
CA ARG A 53 -12.00 -11.93 2.84
C ARG A 53 -10.57 -12.46 3.05
N ILE A 54 -9.55 -11.77 2.51
CA ILE A 54 -8.14 -12.15 2.68
C ILE A 54 -7.73 -12.00 4.15
N ILE A 55 -8.09 -10.89 4.79
CA ILE A 55 -7.82 -10.65 6.22
C ILE A 55 -8.42 -11.76 7.07
N GLY A 56 -9.71 -12.10 6.87
CA GLY A 56 -10.35 -13.20 7.60
C GLY A 56 -9.69 -14.56 7.39
N LEU A 57 -9.10 -14.82 6.21
CA LEU A 57 -8.33 -16.05 5.98
C LEU A 57 -6.97 -16.02 6.67
N LEU A 58 -6.28 -14.90 6.71
CA LEU A 58 -5.02 -14.71 7.43
C LEU A 58 -5.21 -14.89 8.94
N GLU A 59 -6.25 -14.28 9.51
CA GLU A 59 -6.63 -14.43 10.92
C GLU A 59 -6.98 -15.88 11.27
N ALA A 60 -7.74 -16.56 10.40
CA ALA A 60 -8.10 -17.96 10.58
C ALA A 60 -6.88 -18.91 10.54
N ASP A 61 -5.82 -18.53 9.83
CA ASP A 61 -4.53 -19.25 9.79
C ASP A 61 -3.59 -18.86 10.96
N GLY A 62 -4.01 -17.93 11.82
CA GLY A 62 -3.27 -17.51 13.01
C GLY A 62 -2.29 -16.37 12.78
N MET A 63 -2.40 -15.63 11.67
CA MET A 63 -1.60 -14.44 11.43
C MET A 63 -2.10 -13.29 12.32
N GLU A 64 -1.26 -12.81 13.22
CA GLU A 64 -1.58 -11.72 14.15
C GLU A 64 -1.12 -10.34 13.62
N ASP A 65 -0.03 -10.31 12.85
CA ASP A 65 0.55 -9.06 12.32
C ASP A 65 0.07 -8.85 10.88
N ILE A 66 -1.08 -8.19 10.75
CA ILE A 66 -1.71 -7.85 9.47
C ILE A 66 -1.81 -6.34 9.36
N GLU A 67 -1.24 -5.77 8.32
CA GLU A 67 -1.28 -4.34 8.04
C GLU A 67 -1.81 -4.06 6.64
N LEU A 68 -2.39 -2.87 6.46
CA LEU A 68 -3.05 -2.47 5.23
C LEU A 68 -2.29 -1.36 4.50
N ILE A 69 -2.14 -1.52 3.20
CA ILE A 69 -1.75 -0.44 2.29
C ILE A 69 -2.94 -0.10 1.40
N VAL A 70 -3.45 1.13 1.52
CA VAL A 70 -4.51 1.64 0.65
C VAL A 70 -3.85 2.36 -0.53
N ASN A 71 -4.00 1.80 -1.72
CA ASN A 71 -3.35 2.26 -2.94
C ASN A 71 -4.34 3.01 -3.86
N ARG A 72 -3.83 3.83 -4.78
CA ARG A 72 -4.57 4.54 -5.83
C ARG A 72 -5.68 5.45 -5.28
N ILE A 73 -5.38 6.17 -4.22
CA ILE A 73 -6.33 7.09 -3.58
C ILE A 73 -6.49 8.35 -4.43
N ARG A 74 -7.71 8.66 -4.83
CA ARG A 74 -8.06 9.88 -5.57
C ARG A 74 -8.81 10.85 -4.66
N MET A 75 -8.10 11.83 -4.13
CA MET A 75 -8.65 12.79 -3.17
C MET A 75 -9.79 13.64 -3.72
N ASP A 76 -9.84 13.87 -5.03
CA ASP A 76 -10.96 14.53 -5.69
C ASP A 76 -12.25 13.67 -5.63
N MET A 77 -12.15 12.35 -5.78
CA MET A 77 -13.27 11.41 -5.65
C MET A 77 -13.69 11.23 -4.19
N VAL A 78 -12.74 11.11 -3.27
CA VAL A 78 -13.04 11.03 -1.82
C VAL A 78 -13.84 12.25 -1.36
N ARG A 79 -13.45 13.48 -1.76
CA ARG A 79 -14.19 14.71 -1.41
C ARG A 79 -15.60 14.79 -1.96
N ARG A 80 -15.88 14.15 -3.07
CA ARG A 80 -17.23 14.08 -3.67
C ARG A 80 -18.07 12.93 -3.13
N GLY A 81 -17.48 12.04 -2.33
CA GLY A 81 -18.15 10.82 -1.86
C GLY A 81 -18.24 9.70 -2.91
N ASP A 82 -17.47 9.82 -4.00
CA ASP A 82 -17.41 8.81 -5.09
C ASP A 82 -16.40 7.69 -4.79
N MET A 83 -15.58 7.86 -3.75
CA MET A 83 -14.55 6.91 -3.29
C MET A 83 -14.50 6.92 -1.77
N MET A 84 -14.28 5.77 -1.16
CA MET A 84 -14.15 5.64 0.30
C MET A 84 -12.96 6.44 0.82
N SER A 85 -13.12 7.05 1.99
CA SER A 85 -12.01 7.66 2.73
C SER A 85 -11.17 6.58 3.44
N LEU A 86 -9.97 6.95 3.89
CA LEU A 86 -9.16 6.06 4.73
C LEU A 86 -9.87 5.65 6.03
N MET A 87 -10.67 6.55 6.60
CA MET A 87 -11.46 6.24 7.80
C MET A 87 -12.52 5.17 7.51
N ASP A 88 -13.25 5.31 6.39
CA ASP A 88 -14.23 4.30 5.99
C ASP A 88 -13.58 2.92 5.80
N VAL A 89 -12.39 2.89 5.19
CA VAL A 89 -11.64 1.65 4.98
C VAL A 89 -11.19 1.04 6.31
N MET A 90 -10.67 1.85 7.25
CA MET A 90 -10.28 1.41 8.60
C MET A 90 -11.47 0.86 9.37
N ASP A 91 -12.60 1.55 9.33
CA ASP A 91 -13.82 1.15 10.04
C ASP A 91 -14.39 -0.18 9.52
N ILE A 92 -14.21 -0.46 8.21
CA ILE A 92 -14.70 -1.70 7.59
C ILE A 92 -13.75 -2.88 7.85
N LEU A 93 -12.44 -2.68 7.64
CA LEU A 93 -11.48 -3.78 7.67
C LEU A 93 -10.89 -4.04 9.06
N ALA A 94 -10.99 -3.09 9.98
CA ALA A 94 -10.54 -3.17 11.37
C ALA A 94 -9.06 -3.60 11.54
N VAL A 95 -8.21 -3.25 10.57
CA VAL A 95 -6.75 -3.46 10.62
C VAL A 95 -6.02 -2.13 10.46
N ASP A 96 -4.78 -2.06 10.98
CA ASP A 96 -3.98 -0.86 10.95
C ASP A 96 -3.50 -0.54 9.53
N ILE A 97 -3.56 0.75 9.14
CA ILE A 97 -3.05 1.23 7.86
C ILE A 97 -1.59 1.66 8.02
N ILE A 98 -0.69 0.90 7.41
CA ILE A 98 0.74 1.26 7.34
C ILE A 98 1.04 2.22 6.18
N GLY A 99 0.19 2.28 5.17
CA GLY A 99 0.42 3.11 4.00
C GLY A 99 -0.83 3.60 3.28
N ALA A 100 -0.76 4.84 2.80
CA ALA A 100 -1.77 5.48 1.97
C ALA A 100 -1.07 6.07 0.73
N VAL A 101 -1.29 5.49 -0.43
CA VAL A 101 -0.61 5.85 -1.68
C VAL A 101 -1.60 6.55 -2.62
N PRO A 102 -1.34 7.80 -3.02
CA PRO A 102 -2.19 8.51 -3.97
C PRO A 102 -2.10 7.89 -5.37
N ASP A 103 -3.16 8.07 -6.17
CA ASP A 103 -3.11 7.82 -7.61
C ASP A 103 -2.24 8.90 -8.27
N ASP A 104 -1.09 8.51 -8.80
CA ASP A 104 -0.04 9.40 -9.26
C ASP A 104 0.45 8.97 -10.66
N GLU A 105 0.48 9.92 -11.60
CA GLU A 105 0.90 9.66 -12.98
C GLU A 105 2.38 9.23 -13.06
N ASP A 106 3.21 9.67 -12.11
CA ASP A 106 4.63 9.31 -12.05
C ASP A 106 4.84 7.80 -11.86
N ILE A 107 3.86 7.08 -11.28
CA ILE A 107 3.89 5.61 -11.20
C ILE A 107 3.93 4.99 -12.61
N VAL A 108 3.07 5.48 -13.51
CA VAL A 108 3.00 4.97 -14.88
C VAL A 108 4.27 5.33 -15.65
N VAL A 109 4.77 6.54 -15.47
CA VAL A 109 5.98 7.02 -16.15
C VAL A 109 7.19 6.19 -15.73
N SER A 110 7.43 6.05 -14.42
CA SER A 110 8.58 5.30 -13.88
C SER A 110 8.51 3.81 -14.26
N THR A 111 7.32 3.21 -14.18
CA THR A 111 7.12 1.81 -14.57
C THR A 111 7.43 1.57 -16.04
N ASN A 112 7.00 2.48 -16.94
CA ASN A 112 7.30 2.38 -18.37
C ASN A 112 8.79 2.57 -18.68
N GLN A 113 9.50 3.29 -17.83
CA GLN A 113 10.97 3.49 -17.94
C GLN A 113 11.77 2.37 -17.29
N GLY A 114 11.12 1.47 -16.54
CA GLY A 114 11.78 0.43 -15.75
C GLY A 114 12.52 0.98 -14.54
N GLU A 115 12.16 2.19 -14.08
CA GLU A 115 12.76 2.83 -12.92
C GLU A 115 11.87 2.66 -11.69
N PRO A 116 12.46 2.38 -10.49
CA PRO A 116 11.69 2.31 -9.27
C PRO A 116 11.18 3.70 -8.88
N LEU A 117 9.92 3.80 -8.48
CA LEU A 117 9.33 5.05 -8.00
C LEU A 117 9.95 5.54 -6.68
N ALA A 118 10.52 4.63 -5.89
CA ALA A 118 11.22 4.96 -4.66
C ALA A 118 12.45 5.85 -4.97
N GLY A 119 12.44 7.07 -4.42
CA GLY A 119 13.48 8.08 -4.70
C GLY A 119 13.09 9.13 -5.73
N ILE A 120 11.95 8.98 -6.42
CA ILE A 120 11.37 10.03 -7.24
C ILE A 120 10.66 11.04 -6.33
N ASP A 121 10.86 12.33 -6.58
CA ASP A 121 10.19 13.42 -5.84
C ASP A 121 8.73 13.57 -6.30
N SER A 122 7.93 12.57 -5.95
CA SER A 122 6.49 12.51 -6.22
C SER A 122 5.72 12.15 -4.95
N ALA A 123 4.42 12.38 -4.98
CA ALA A 123 3.54 12.05 -3.87
C ALA A 123 3.52 10.55 -3.56
N ALA A 124 3.46 9.73 -4.59
CA ALA A 124 3.49 8.28 -4.46
C ALA A 124 4.87 7.79 -4.02
N GLY A 125 5.96 8.35 -4.56
CA GLY A 125 7.33 8.04 -4.15
C GLY A 125 7.54 8.28 -2.66
N GLN A 126 7.09 9.44 -2.16
CA GLN A 126 7.15 9.77 -0.73
C GLN A 126 6.28 8.81 0.11
N ALA A 127 5.11 8.40 -0.39
CA ALA A 127 4.25 7.44 0.30
C ALA A 127 4.94 6.08 0.45
N TYR A 128 5.56 5.55 -0.59
CA TYR A 128 6.31 4.29 -0.55
C TYR A 128 7.52 4.38 0.39
N MET A 129 8.28 5.49 0.36
CA MET A 129 9.39 5.69 1.31
C MET A 129 8.91 5.69 2.76
N ASN A 130 7.76 6.33 3.03
CA ASN A 130 7.19 6.34 4.37
C ASN A 130 6.67 4.96 4.82
N ILE A 131 6.16 4.14 3.89
CA ILE A 131 5.82 2.74 4.17
C ILE A 131 7.07 1.96 4.55
N CYS A 132 8.14 2.03 3.77
CA CYS A 132 9.40 1.36 4.09
C CYS A 132 9.94 1.76 5.47
N ARG A 133 9.92 3.06 5.80
CA ARG A 133 10.38 3.56 7.11
C ARG A 133 9.53 3.02 8.27
N ARG A 134 8.19 2.90 8.09
CA ARG A 134 7.32 2.28 9.11
C ARG A 134 7.59 0.80 9.25
N LEU A 135 7.79 0.08 8.15
CA LEU A 135 8.17 -1.34 8.17
C LEU A 135 9.48 -1.59 8.90
N THR A 136 10.40 -0.63 8.88
CA THR A 136 11.67 -0.68 9.62
C THR A 136 11.57 -0.14 11.05
N GLY A 137 10.35 0.15 11.54
CA GLY A 137 10.09 0.51 12.94
C GLY A 137 10.08 2.02 13.22
N GLU A 138 10.15 2.89 12.21
CA GLU A 138 10.05 4.32 12.43
C GLU A 138 8.61 4.77 12.64
N HIS A 139 8.34 5.59 13.65
CA HIS A 139 7.04 6.20 13.90
C HIS A 139 6.84 7.44 13.03
N ILE A 140 6.26 7.26 11.86
CA ILE A 140 5.95 8.34 10.93
C ILE A 140 4.43 8.44 10.76
N PRO A 141 3.81 9.62 10.96
CA PRO A 141 2.37 9.78 10.73
C PRO A 141 2.02 9.52 9.26
N LEU A 142 0.80 9.06 9.01
CA LEU A 142 0.29 8.93 7.64
C LEU A 142 0.32 10.29 6.94
N MET A 143 0.67 10.27 5.67
CA MET A 143 0.79 11.48 4.87
C MET A 143 -0.59 12.14 4.68
N ASN A 144 -0.66 13.47 4.90
CA ASN A 144 -1.89 14.21 4.63
C ASN A 144 -2.07 14.40 3.11
N LEU A 145 -2.85 13.52 2.50
CA LEU A 145 -3.13 13.55 1.06
C LEU A 145 -3.99 14.76 0.63
N GLN A 146 -4.63 15.48 1.57
CA GLN A 146 -5.47 16.65 1.27
C GLN A 146 -4.65 17.88 0.90
N SER A 147 -3.42 17.99 1.38
CA SER A 147 -2.59 19.20 1.23
C SER A 147 -1.81 19.30 -0.08
N GLN A 148 -1.77 18.25 -0.90
CA GLN A 148 -0.86 18.16 -2.05
C GLN A 148 -1.30 18.92 -3.33
N LYS A 149 -2.47 19.55 -3.36
CA LYS A 149 -2.79 20.54 -4.43
C LYS A 149 -2.74 21.95 -3.88
N GLY A 150 -1.61 22.30 -3.29
CA GLY A 150 -1.29 23.68 -2.89
C GLY A 150 -1.14 24.59 -4.10
N ILE A 151 -1.43 25.88 -3.88
CA ILE A 151 -1.42 27.02 -4.81
C ILE A 151 -0.18 27.05 -5.74
N LEU A 152 0.95 26.49 -5.32
CA LEU A 152 2.21 26.46 -6.07
C LEU A 152 2.17 25.55 -7.32
N TYR A 153 1.45 24.42 -7.29
CA TYR A 153 1.30 23.54 -8.45
C TYR A 153 0.43 24.20 -9.54
N ARG A 154 -0.61 24.96 -9.15
CA ARG A 154 -1.44 25.72 -10.10
C ARG A 154 -0.67 26.85 -10.77
N LEU A 155 0.29 27.48 -10.08
CA LEU A 155 1.16 28.52 -10.64
C LEU A 155 2.22 27.95 -11.59
N SER A 156 2.80 26.77 -11.28
CA SER A 156 3.82 26.16 -12.14
C SER A 156 3.25 25.63 -13.47
N THR A 157 2.00 25.13 -13.47
CA THR A 157 1.30 24.71 -14.70
C THR A 157 0.84 25.89 -15.55
N PHE A 158 0.60 27.04 -14.94
CA PHE A 158 0.25 28.28 -15.68
C PHE A 158 1.48 28.88 -16.38
N LEU A 159 2.65 28.84 -15.73
CA LEU A 159 3.93 29.33 -16.26
C LEU A 159 4.56 28.42 -17.33
N LYS A 160 4.18 27.15 -17.42
CA LYS A 160 4.64 26.22 -18.48
C LYS A 160 3.78 26.29 -19.76
N ARG A 161 2.67 27.04 -19.76
CA ARG A 161 1.76 27.22 -20.90
C ARG A 161 1.83 28.66 -21.51
N ALA A 162 2.65 29.53 -20.97
CA ALA A 162 3.02 30.83 -21.52
C ALA A 162 4.43 30.77 -22.12
#